data_940a50e09b1c1889c679f8828750fe31
#
_entry.id   940a50e09b1c1889c679f8828750fe31
#
_cell.length_a   1.000
_cell.length_b   1.000
_cell.length_c   1.000
_cell.angle_alpha   90.00
_cell.angle_beta   90.00
_cell.angle_gamma   90.00
#
_symmetry.space_group_name_H-M   'P 1'
#
loop_
_entity.id
_entity.type
_entity.pdbx_description
1 polymer ?
#
loop_
_entity_poly.entity_id
_entity_poly.type
_entity_poly.pdbx_seq_one_letter_code
_entity_poly.pdbx_strand_id
1 'polypeptide(L)'
;RILSSAASDVYKRQPDPEKIFCIGLNYQEHKKETGRPDVDNPTIFTRFANTQTGHLQPLLKPKFSERFDYEGELAIVIGKGGRDISEEKALDHVAGYSCYNDGSIRDWQRHTSQFTPGKNFPLTGPFGPYLVTSDEVGDYTKLPIETRLNGEVMQKAKLSDLIFPIPRLINYISTFTPLTVGDVIVTGTPGGVGDRRDPPVYMKPGDVVEVDIGKVGILMNFITE
;
A
#
# COMPACT_ATOMS: atom_id res chain seq x y z
N ARG A 1 -7.98 18.43 2.50
CA ARG A 1 -6.55 18.24 2.18
C ARG A 1 -5.69 18.85 3.28
N ILE A 2 -4.96 18.02 3.99
CA ILE A 2 -3.92 18.51 4.87
C ILE A 2 -2.69 18.76 3.98
N LEU A 3 -2.55 19.99 3.50
CA LEU A 3 -1.35 20.44 2.82
C LEU A 3 -0.38 20.88 3.92
N SER A 4 0.75 20.24 4.03
CA SER A 4 1.77 20.72 4.93
C SER A 4 2.61 21.81 4.26
N SER A 5 2.84 22.91 5.00
CA SER A 5 3.66 24.04 4.57
C SER A 5 5.17 23.79 4.68
N ALA A 6 5.58 22.70 5.32
CA ALA A 6 6.98 22.29 5.43
C ALA A 6 7.30 21.22 4.38
N ALA A 7 7.49 21.65 3.14
CA ALA A 7 7.60 20.76 1.98
C ALA A 7 8.61 19.61 2.12
N SER A 8 9.66 19.75 2.93
CA SER A 8 10.66 18.68 3.07
C SER A 8 10.28 17.58 4.04
N ASP A 9 9.49 17.87 5.07
CA ASP A 9 9.15 16.88 6.09
C ASP A 9 7.82 16.18 5.82
N VAL A 10 6.93 16.81 5.06
CA VAL A 10 5.62 16.28 4.70
C VAL A 10 5.68 15.13 3.75
N TYR A 11 6.65 15.17 2.86
CA TYR A 11 6.87 14.11 1.87
C TYR A 11 7.81 13.01 2.38
N LYS A 12 8.37 13.16 3.58
CA LYS A 12 9.37 12.21 4.08
C LYS A 12 8.81 11.08 4.91
N ARG A 13 7.68 11.28 5.54
CA ARG A 13 7.00 10.23 6.30
C ARG A 13 5.63 10.69 6.78
N GLN A 14 4.77 9.75 6.91
CA GLN A 14 3.63 9.77 7.77
C GLN A 14 4.01 10.16 9.19
N PRO A 15 3.13 10.87 9.93
CA PRO A 15 3.30 10.97 11.38
C PRO A 15 3.47 9.55 11.91
N ASP A 16 4.55 9.32 12.68
CA ASP A 16 5.03 8.03 13.14
C ASP A 16 3.87 7.07 13.52
N PRO A 17 3.41 6.20 12.62
CA PRO A 17 2.37 5.25 12.93
C PRO A 17 2.92 4.23 13.92
N GLU A 18 2.13 3.89 14.93
CA GLU A 18 2.49 2.80 15.82
C GLU A 18 2.51 1.47 15.05
N LYS A 19 1.56 1.30 14.13
CA LYS A 19 1.40 0.10 13.33
C LYS A 19 1.13 0.42 11.86
N ILE A 20 1.78 -0.33 10.97
CA ILE A 20 1.48 -0.34 9.53
C ILE A 20 1.14 -1.79 9.16
N PHE A 21 -0.14 -2.05 8.96
CA PHE A 21 -0.63 -3.33 8.50
C PHE A 21 -0.74 -3.33 6.97
N CYS A 22 -0.26 -4.39 6.34
CA CYS A 22 -0.39 -4.59 4.91
C CYS A 22 -1.16 -5.88 4.63
N ILE A 23 -2.03 -5.82 3.62
CA ILE A 23 -2.93 -6.92 3.27
C ILE A 23 -2.43 -7.58 1.99
N GLY A 24 -2.00 -8.82 2.09
CA GLY A 24 -1.60 -9.61 0.93
C GLY A 24 -2.80 -10.23 0.21
N LEU A 25 -2.73 -10.32 -1.13
CA LEU A 25 -3.65 -11.09 -1.97
C LEU A 25 -5.12 -10.64 -1.88
N ASN A 26 -5.37 -9.35 -1.82
CA ASN A 26 -6.71 -8.80 -1.63
C ASN A 26 -7.46 -8.44 -2.93
N TYR A 27 -6.97 -8.88 -4.09
CA TYR A 27 -7.66 -8.79 -5.38
C TYR A 27 -7.69 -10.14 -6.06
N GLN A 28 -8.84 -10.49 -6.68
CA GLN A 28 -9.02 -11.81 -7.30
C GLN A 28 -8.01 -12.09 -8.42
N GLU A 29 -7.70 -11.08 -9.23
CA GLU A 29 -6.72 -11.23 -10.32
C GLU A 29 -5.32 -11.48 -9.78
N HIS A 30 -4.88 -10.70 -8.79
CA HIS A 30 -3.59 -10.88 -8.13
C HIS A 30 -3.48 -12.28 -7.49
N LYS A 31 -4.54 -12.73 -6.87
CA LYS A 31 -4.60 -14.06 -6.27
C LYS A 31 -4.46 -15.17 -7.31
N LYS A 32 -5.17 -15.06 -8.46
CA LYS A 32 -5.08 -16.02 -9.57
C LYS A 32 -3.65 -16.09 -10.14
N GLU A 33 -3.00 -14.95 -10.39
CA GLU A 33 -1.63 -14.93 -10.94
C GLU A 33 -0.58 -15.52 -9.97
N THR A 34 -0.85 -15.49 -8.66
CA THR A 34 0.04 -16.10 -7.65
C THR A 34 -0.23 -17.58 -7.43
N GLY A 35 -1.36 -18.13 -7.92
CA GLY A 35 -1.76 -19.53 -7.77
C GLY A 35 -2.10 -19.94 -6.33
N ARG A 36 -2.44 -18.99 -5.46
CA ARG A 36 -2.76 -19.31 -4.06
C ARG A 36 -4.24 -19.64 -3.87
N PRO A 37 -4.55 -20.57 -2.93
CA PRO A 37 -5.93 -20.98 -2.65
C PRO A 37 -6.77 -19.84 -2.04
N ASP A 38 -8.08 -20.03 -2.04
CA ASP A 38 -9.01 -19.16 -1.34
C ASP A 38 -8.81 -19.24 0.17
N VAL A 39 -8.94 -18.11 0.84
CA VAL A 39 -8.83 -17.97 2.29
C VAL A 39 -10.01 -17.18 2.82
N ASP A 40 -10.48 -17.53 4.02
CA ASP A 40 -11.63 -16.89 4.66
C ASP A 40 -11.27 -15.59 5.38
N ASN A 41 -9.99 -15.36 5.62
CA ASN A 41 -9.47 -14.22 6.36
C ASN A 41 -8.30 -13.55 5.63
N PRO A 42 -8.10 -12.22 5.86
CA PRO A 42 -7.02 -11.48 5.23
C PRO A 42 -5.63 -12.02 5.62
N THR A 43 -4.74 -12.15 4.64
CA THR A 43 -3.32 -12.36 4.90
C THR A 43 -2.72 -11.02 5.36
N ILE A 44 -2.17 -10.96 6.56
CA ILE A 44 -1.62 -9.74 7.13
C ILE A 44 -0.12 -9.88 7.35
N PHE A 45 0.61 -8.84 7.00
CA PHE A 45 2.00 -8.62 7.37
C PHE A 45 2.20 -7.15 7.77
N THR A 46 3.38 -6.81 8.29
CA THR A 46 3.65 -5.45 8.77
C THR A 46 4.84 -4.84 8.06
N ARG A 47 4.81 -3.51 7.92
CA ARG A 47 5.97 -2.71 7.55
C ARG A 47 6.38 -1.83 8.71
N PHE A 48 7.68 -1.56 8.79
CA PHE A 48 8.24 -0.70 9.82
C PHE A 48 8.26 0.77 9.36
N ALA A 49 8.05 1.70 10.28
CA ALA A 49 8.02 3.12 9.97
C ALA A 49 9.31 3.61 9.27
N ASN A 50 10.47 3.06 9.63
CA ASN A 50 11.77 3.42 9.05
C ASN A 50 12.00 2.89 7.62
N THR A 51 11.07 2.12 7.06
CA THR A 51 11.11 1.67 5.66
C THR A 51 10.31 2.56 4.72
N GLN A 52 9.60 3.53 5.29
CA GLN A 52 8.72 4.42 4.56
C GLN A 52 9.50 5.58 3.92
N THR A 53 8.92 6.14 2.86
CA THR A 53 9.40 7.35 2.22
C THR A 53 8.21 8.17 1.71
N GLY A 54 8.43 9.36 1.17
CA GLY A 54 7.36 10.24 0.71
C GLY A 54 7.26 10.32 -0.81
N HIS A 55 6.25 11.06 -1.26
CA HIS A 55 6.10 11.45 -2.66
C HIS A 55 7.33 12.24 -3.15
N LEU A 56 7.77 11.99 -4.39
CA LEU A 56 8.96 12.59 -5.02
C LEU A 56 10.28 12.31 -4.29
N GLN A 57 10.29 11.39 -3.33
CA GLN A 57 11.54 10.91 -2.72
C GLN A 57 12.03 9.66 -3.45
N PRO A 58 13.34 9.37 -3.41
CA PRO A 58 13.88 8.18 -4.04
C PRO A 58 13.38 6.91 -3.36
N LEU A 59 13.21 5.86 -4.16
CA LEU A 59 13.12 4.48 -3.70
C LEU A 59 14.49 3.83 -3.87
N LEU A 60 14.97 3.20 -2.82
CA LEU A 60 16.30 2.61 -2.80
C LEU A 60 16.25 1.15 -3.26
N LYS A 61 16.78 0.84 -4.46
CA LYS A 61 16.95 -0.54 -4.90
C LYS A 61 18.07 -1.19 -4.09
N PRO A 62 17.80 -2.28 -3.36
CA PRO A 62 18.84 -2.95 -2.59
C PRO A 62 19.90 -3.58 -3.52
N LYS A 63 21.19 -3.43 -3.18
CA LYS A 63 22.31 -4.04 -3.92
C LYS A 63 22.28 -5.57 -3.96
N PHE A 64 21.53 -6.18 -3.04
CA PHE A 64 21.46 -7.64 -2.85
C PHE A 64 20.38 -8.32 -3.70
N SER A 65 19.59 -7.56 -4.47
CA SER A 65 18.50 -8.10 -5.25
C SER A 65 18.31 -7.37 -6.57
N GLU A 66 18.01 -8.13 -7.62
CA GLU A 66 17.56 -7.62 -8.92
C GLU A 66 16.02 -7.71 -9.06
N ARG A 67 15.30 -8.07 -7.97
CA ARG A 67 13.87 -8.33 -8.02
C ARG A 67 13.06 -7.34 -7.19
N PHE A 68 13.34 -6.03 -7.39
CA PHE A 68 12.58 -4.97 -6.77
C PHE A 68 11.31 -4.70 -7.58
N ASP A 69 10.16 -5.01 -7.02
CA ASP A 69 8.86 -4.96 -7.67
C ASP A 69 7.95 -3.90 -7.06
N TYR A 70 7.00 -3.41 -7.86
CA TYR A 70 5.98 -2.44 -7.47
C TYR A 70 4.68 -3.15 -7.05
N GLU A 71 3.95 -2.54 -6.12
CA GLU A 71 2.59 -2.91 -5.72
C GLU A 71 1.80 -1.65 -5.37
N GLY A 72 1.05 -1.11 -6.33
CA GLY A 72 0.18 0.04 -6.10
C GLY A 72 -1.01 -0.33 -5.23
N GLU A 73 -1.25 0.46 -4.16
CA GLU A 73 -2.28 0.17 -3.16
C GLU A 73 -2.93 1.45 -2.64
N LEU A 74 -4.15 1.31 -2.12
CA LEU A 74 -4.75 2.32 -1.27
C LEU A 74 -4.25 2.11 0.17
N ALA A 75 -3.85 3.19 0.83
CA ALA A 75 -3.63 3.21 2.27
C ALA A 75 -4.74 3.98 2.96
N ILE A 76 -5.22 3.47 4.09
CA ILE A 76 -6.12 4.18 5.00
C ILE A 76 -5.39 4.55 6.28
N VAL A 77 -5.73 5.71 6.84
CA VAL A 77 -5.20 6.20 8.12
C VAL A 77 -6.31 6.22 9.13
N ILE A 78 -6.07 5.62 10.29
CA ILE A 78 -7.04 5.59 11.40
C ILE A 78 -7.10 6.97 12.07
N GLY A 79 -8.30 7.54 12.13
CA GLY A 79 -8.58 8.83 12.79
C GLY A 79 -9.23 8.70 14.16
N LYS A 80 -9.83 7.54 14.43
CA LYS A 80 -10.44 7.24 15.72
C LYS A 80 -10.01 5.83 16.14
N GLY A 81 -9.30 5.73 17.25
CA GLY A 81 -8.88 4.46 17.79
C GLY A 81 -10.04 3.60 18.29
N GLY A 82 -9.81 2.30 18.45
CA GLY A 82 -10.80 1.38 18.96
C GLY A 82 -10.35 -0.08 18.93
N ARG A 83 -11.15 -0.93 19.56
CA ARG A 83 -11.04 -2.38 19.55
C ARG A 83 -12.40 -2.99 19.28
N ASP A 84 -12.43 -4.18 18.68
CA ASP A 84 -13.67 -4.89 18.34
C ASP A 84 -14.65 -4.00 17.53
N ILE A 85 -14.13 -3.24 16.58
CA ILE A 85 -14.90 -2.31 15.75
C ILE A 85 -15.77 -3.12 14.79
N SER A 86 -17.10 -2.91 14.83
CA SER A 86 -18.00 -3.58 13.89
C SER A 86 -17.84 -3.05 12.46
N GLU A 87 -18.15 -3.87 11.46
CA GLU A 87 -18.03 -3.47 10.04
C GLU A 87 -18.92 -2.25 9.73
N GLU A 88 -20.12 -2.14 10.33
CA GLU A 88 -21.04 -1.02 10.12
C GLU A 88 -20.47 0.32 10.60
N LYS A 89 -19.57 0.30 11.60
CA LYS A 89 -18.95 1.51 12.18
C LYS A 89 -17.50 1.72 11.68
N ALA A 90 -16.97 0.80 10.92
CA ALA A 90 -15.55 0.80 10.59
C ALA A 90 -15.09 2.07 9.85
N LEU A 91 -15.92 2.58 8.92
CA LEU A 91 -15.57 3.80 8.17
C LEU A 91 -15.58 5.07 9.03
N ASP A 92 -16.28 5.10 10.15
CA ASP A 92 -16.25 6.20 11.13
C ASP A 92 -14.87 6.33 11.82
N HIS A 93 -14.05 5.30 11.71
CA HIS A 93 -12.70 5.27 12.28
C HIS A 93 -11.61 5.72 11.28
N VAL A 94 -11.96 5.98 10.02
CA VAL A 94 -11.01 6.38 8.96
C VAL A 94 -10.89 7.91 8.92
N ALA A 95 -9.67 8.43 9.14
CA ALA A 95 -9.36 9.84 8.93
C ALA A 95 -9.32 10.20 7.45
N GLY A 96 -8.73 9.34 6.64
CA GLY A 96 -8.57 9.59 5.22
C GLY A 96 -7.76 8.51 4.50
N TYR A 97 -7.44 8.81 3.26
CA TYR A 97 -6.87 7.91 2.27
C TYR A 97 -5.62 8.51 1.63
N SER A 98 -4.70 7.64 1.22
CA SER A 98 -3.50 8.02 0.48
C SER A 98 -3.12 6.94 -0.52
N CYS A 99 -2.32 7.27 -1.52
CA CYS A 99 -1.68 6.27 -2.36
C CYS A 99 -0.49 5.67 -1.62
N TYR A 100 -0.21 4.41 -1.94
CA TYR A 100 0.91 3.66 -1.40
C TYR A 100 1.52 2.77 -2.49
N ASN A 101 2.83 2.54 -2.41
CA ASN A 101 3.48 1.48 -3.17
C ASN A 101 4.16 0.53 -2.20
N ASP A 102 3.66 -0.71 -2.09
CA ASP A 102 4.24 -1.74 -1.23
C ASP A 102 5.43 -2.41 -1.93
N GLY A 103 6.49 -1.60 -2.17
CA GLY A 103 7.69 -2.02 -2.86
C GLY A 103 8.29 -3.29 -2.27
N SER A 104 8.47 -4.30 -3.12
CA SER A 104 8.73 -5.68 -2.70
C SER A 104 10.04 -6.21 -3.27
N ILE A 105 10.87 -6.77 -2.41
CA ILE A 105 12.08 -7.49 -2.82
C ILE A 105 11.73 -8.97 -2.90
N ARG A 106 11.40 -9.45 -4.12
CA ARG A 106 10.69 -10.71 -4.32
C ARG A 106 11.45 -11.96 -3.90
N ASP A 107 12.74 -12.02 -4.11
CA ASP A 107 13.57 -13.12 -3.63
C ASP A 107 13.58 -13.18 -2.08
N TRP A 108 13.76 -12.03 -1.41
CA TRP A 108 13.72 -11.94 0.05
C TRP A 108 12.34 -12.21 0.63
N GLN A 109 11.28 -11.79 -0.04
CA GLN A 109 9.89 -12.10 0.32
C GLN A 109 9.63 -13.61 0.39
N ARG A 110 10.36 -14.40 -0.41
CA ARG A 110 10.18 -15.85 -0.56
C ARG A 110 11.19 -16.70 0.21
N HIS A 111 12.07 -16.10 1.00
CA HIS A 111 13.01 -16.89 1.81
C HIS A 111 12.28 -17.83 2.77
N THR A 112 11.12 -17.40 3.28
CA THR A 112 10.27 -18.19 4.18
C THR A 112 8.80 -17.96 3.81
N SER A 113 7.87 -18.50 4.61
CA SER A 113 6.45 -18.22 4.50
C SER A 113 6.06 -16.79 4.93
N GLN A 114 6.96 -16.09 5.64
CA GLN A 114 6.74 -14.74 6.15
C GLN A 114 7.28 -13.69 5.17
N PHE A 115 6.45 -12.70 4.82
CA PHE A 115 6.80 -11.69 3.81
C PHE A 115 7.73 -10.59 4.34
N THR A 116 7.83 -10.45 5.66
CA THR A 116 8.55 -9.38 6.35
C THR A 116 9.92 -9.04 5.78
N PRO A 117 10.83 -10.00 5.48
CA PRO A 117 12.15 -9.68 4.94
C PRO A 117 12.10 -8.96 3.59
N GLY A 118 11.19 -9.33 2.70
CA GLY A 118 11.06 -8.72 1.38
C GLY A 118 10.31 -7.39 1.36
N LYS A 119 9.67 -7.02 2.46
CA LYS A 119 8.80 -5.84 2.59
C LYS A 119 9.40 -4.71 3.45
N ASN A 120 10.58 -4.92 4.04
CA ASN A 120 11.13 -4.00 5.02
C ASN A 120 12.56 -3.52 4.73
N PHE A 121 12.93 -3.44 3.46
CA PHE A 121 14.13 -2.70 3.05
C PHE A 121 13.90 -1.19 3.20
N PRO A 122 14.95 -0.42 3.56
CA PRO A 122 14.83 1.03 3.69
C PRO A 122 14.32 1.70 2.42
N LEU A 123 13.47 2.73 2.57
CA LEU A 123 12.95 3.56 1.48
C LEU A 123 12.26 2.76 0.35
N THR A 124 11.53 1.69 0.69
CA THR A 124 10.79 0.87 -0.30
C THR A 124 9.28 0.99 -0.17
N GLY A 125 8.77 1.72 0.83
CA GLY A 125 7.35 1.92 1.08
C GLY A 125 6.94 3.38 0.97
N PRO A 126 6.80 3.95 -0.24
CA PRO A 126 6.37 5.33 -0.38
C PRO A 126 4.87 5.49 -0.08
N PHE A 127 4.55 6.61 0.57
CA PHE A 127 3.22 7.03 0.99
C PHE A 127 2.98 8.48 0.56
N GLY A 128 1.80 8.78 0.04
CA GLY A 128 1.45 10.14 -0.39
C GLY A 128 0.66 10.18 -1.71
N PRO A 129 0.60 11.31 -2.41
CA PRO A 129 1.22 12.60 -2.09
C PRO A 129 0.53 13.35 -0.94
N TYR A 130 -0.71 12.98 -0.64
CA TYR A 130 -1.57 13.64 0.36
C TYR A 130 -2.26 12.59 1.23
N LEU A 131 -2.70 13.01 2.40
CA LEU A 131 -3.81 12.38 3.11
C LEU A 131 -5.09 13.16 2.72
N VAL A 132 -5.97 12.52 1.97
CA VAL A 132 -7.27 13.07 1.58
C VAL A 132 -8.32 12.57 2.55
N THR A 133 -9.07 13.49 3.18
CA THR A 133 -10.04 13.13 4.21
C THR A 133 -11.18 12.27 3.68
N SER A 134 -11.79 11.47 4.56
CA SER A 134 -12.83 10.52 4.17
C SER A 134 -14.07 11.19 3.58
N ASP A 135 -14.43 12.39 4.05
CA ASP A 135 -15.53 13.20 3.53
C ASP A 135 -15.25 13.77 2.13
N GLU A 136 -14.00 14.16 1.85
CA GLU A 136 -13.59 14.62 0.51
C GLU A 136 -13.59 13.47 -0.52
N VAL A 137 -13.16 12.27 -0.12
CA VAL A 137 -13.18 11.08 -0.96
C VAL A 137 -14.61 10.60 -1.19
N GLY A 138 -15.41 10.54 -0.14
CA GLY A 138 -16.75 9.96 -0.15
C GLY A 138 -16.72 8.44 -0.30
N ASP A 139 -17.40 7.90 -1.29
CA ASP A 139 -17.45 6.46 -1.55
C ASP A 139 -16.16 5.98 -2.23
N TYR A 140 -15.25 5.40 -1.44
CA TYR A 140 -13.96 4.89 -1.93
C TYR A 140 -14.11 3.77 -2.98
N THR A 141 -15.21 3.01 -2.95
CA THR A 141 -15.41 1.88 -3.89
C THR A 141 -15.50 2.31 -5.34
N LYS A 142 -15.80 3.59 -5.60
CA LYS A 142 -15.88 4.18 -6.94
C LYS A 142 -14.52 4.61 -7.51
N LEU A 143 -13.47 4.59 -6.69
CA LEU A 143 -12.17 5.05 -7.13
C LEU A 143 -11.47 3.97 -7.99
N PRO A 144 -10.82 4.38 -9.08
CA PRO A 144 -9.88 3.54 -9.81
C PRO A 144 -8.55 3.46 -9.04
N ILE A 145 -7.80 2.43 -9.31
CA ILE A 145 -6.38 2.32 -8.97
C ILE A 145 -5.60 1.91 -10.21
N GLU A 146 -4.51 2.61 -10.49
CA GLU A 146 -3.63 2.35 -11.62
C GLU A 146 -2.17 2.53 -11.18
N THR A 147 -1.30 1.58 -11.54
CA THR A 147 0.14 1.69 -11.34
C THR A 147 0.82 1.79 -12.70
N ARG A 148 1.72 2.77 -12.85
CA ARG A 148 2.53 2.95 -14.06
C ARG A 148 4.01 2.81 -13.73
N LEU A 149 4.75 2.19 -14.64
CA LEU A 149 6.22 2.16 -14.63
C LEU A 149 6.71 2.82 -15.91
N ASN A 150 7.46 3.91 -15.80
CA ASN A 150 7.92 4.72 -16.93
C ASN A 150 6.78 5.16 -17.87
N GLY A 151 5.61 5.45 -17.31
CA GLY A 151 4.40 5.84 -18.05
C GLY A 151 3.58 4.68 -18.63
N GLU A 152 4.10 3.45 -18.63
CA GLU A 152 3.35 2.26 -19.05
C GLU A 152 2.44 1.74 -17.91
N VAL A 153 1.17 1.48 -18.25
CA VAL A 153 0.20 0.93 -17.28
C VAL A 153 0.54 -0.52 -16.97
N MET A 154 0.88 -0.78 -15.72
CA MET A 154 1.26 -2.10 -15.23
C MET A 154 0.13 -2.78 -14.46
N GLN A 155 -0.60 -2.04 -13.64
CA GLN A 155 -1.73 -2.54 -12.85
C GLN A 155 -2.93 -1.61 -13.04
N LYS A 156 -4.13 -2.18 -13.09
CA LYS A 156 -5.38 -1.41 -13.20
C LYS A 156 -6.55 -2.19 -12.62
N ALA A 157 -7.30 -1.56 -11.71
CA ALA A 157 -8.48 -2.12 -11.07
C ALA A 157 -9.40 -1.03 -10.51
N LYS A 158 -10.44 -1.43 -9.80
CA LYS A 158 -11.28 -0.55 -8.97
C LYS A 158 -11.17 -0.99 -7.50
N LEU A 159 -11.34 -0.04 -6.60
CA LEU A 159 -11.35 -0.38 -5.16
C LEU A 159 -12.57 -1.18 -4.72
N SER A 160 -13.62 -1.27 -5.56
CA SER A 160 -14.71 -2.21 -5.40
C SER A 160 -14.32 -3.68 -5.56
N ASP A 161 -13.16 -3.95 -6.16
CA ASP A 161 -12.71 -5.30 -6.50
C ASP A 161 -11.89 -5.95 -5.36
N LEU A 162 -11.77 -5.26 -4.21
CA LEU A 162 -11.17 -5.80 -2.99
C LEU A 162 -11.94 -7.03 -2.50
N ILE A 163 -11.24 -8.14 -2.27
CA ILE A 163 -11.82 -9.38 -1.70
C ILE A 163 -12.32 -9.12 -0.28
N PHE A 164 -11.48 -8.49 0.53
CA PHE A 164 -11.82 -8.02 1.87
C PHE A 164 -11.94 -6.49 1.82
N PRO A 165 -13.16 -5.93 1.86
CA PRO A 165 -13.37 -4.48 1.84
C PRO A 165 -12.87 -3.83 3.13
N ILE A 166 -12.64 -2.52 3.09
CA ILE A 166 -12.07 -1.76 4.22
C ILE A 166 -12.81 -2.02 5.55
N PRO A 167 -14.14 -2.05 5.62
CA PRO A 167 -14.84 -2.37 6.87
C PRO A 167 -14.46 -3.72 7.46
N ARG A 168 -14.32 -4.76 6.61
CA ARG A 168 -13.90 -6.08 7.04
C ARG A 168 -12.46 -6.10 7.55
N LEU A 169 -11.54 -5.34 6.90
CA LEU A 169 -10.15 -5.23 7.34
C LEU A 169 -10.05 -4.58 8.72
N ILE A 170 -10.75 -3.47 8.94
CA ILE A 170 -10.76 -2.77 10.23
C ILE A 170 -11.36 -3.65 11.33
N ASN A 171 -12.49 -4.31 11.06
CA ASN A 171 -13.10 -5.25 11.99
C ASN A 171 -12.15 -6.37 12.37
N TYR A 172 -11.57 -7.05 11.38
CA TYR A 172 -10.66 -8.17 11.60
C TYR A 172 -9.42 -7.78 12.40
N ILE A 173 -8.75 -6.67 12.02
CA ILE A 173 -7.54 -6.21 12.70
C ILE A 173 -7.86 -5.77 14.13
N SER A 174 -8.95 -4.99 14.32
CA SER A 174 -9.31 -4.48 15.64
C SER A 174 -9.75 -5.57 16.63
N THR A 175 -10.07 -6.77 16.16
CA THR A 175 -10.39 -7.92 17.01
C THR A 175 -9.16 -8.44 17.75
N PHE A 176 -7.99 -8.55 17.08
CA PHE A 176 -6.79 -9.11 17.71
C PHE A 176 -5.85 -8.03 18.29
N THR A 177 -5.96 -6.77 17.87
CA THR A 177 -5.15 -5.67 18.40
C THR A 177 -5.93 -4.36 18.37
N PRO A 178 -5.82 -3.48 19.38
CA PRO A 178 -6.45 -2.16 19.30
C PRO A 178 -5.82 -1.35 18.17
N LEU A 179 -6.66 -0.61 17.43
CA LEU A 179 -6.22 0.42 16.50
C LEU A 179 -6.05 1.75 17.22
N THR A 180 -5.02 2.49 16.91
CA THR A 180 -4.72 3.82 17.44
C THR A 180 -4.76 4.87 16.34
N VAL A 181 -4.95 6.13 16.72
CA VAL A 181 -4.93 7.26 15.77
C VAL A 181 -3.56 7.31 15.10
N GLY A 182 -3.55 7.37 13.76
CA GLY A 182 -2.33 7.36 12.96
C GLY A 182 -1.90 5.98 12.48
N ASP A 183 -2.47 4.89 12.98
CA ASP A 183 -2.24 3.55 12.40
C ASP A 183 -2.65 3.52 10.93
N VAL A 184 -1.95 2.72 10.15
CA VAL A 184 -2.15 2.58 8.71
C VAL A 184 -2.54 1.16 8.36
N ILE A 185 -3.50 1.04 7.44
CA ILE A 185 -3.81 -0.23 6.78
C ILE A 185 -3.64 -0.02 5.27
N VAL A 186 -2.71 -0.75 4.68
CA VAL A 186 -2.43 -0.80 3.24
C VAL A 186 -3.23 -1.97 2.67
N THR A 187 -4.12 -1.71 1.71
CA THR A 187 -5.30 -2.56 1.47
C THR A 187 -5.09 -3.70 0.47
N GLY A 188 -3.90 -3.83 -0.08
CA GLY A 188 -3.57 -4.86 -1.07
C GLY A 188 -3.51 -4.33 -2.49
N THR A 189 -2.76 -5.04 -3.34
CA THR A 189 -2.46 -4.66 -4.72
C THR A 189 -3.28 -5.47 -5.72
N PRO A 190 -3.69 -4.88 -6.88
CA PRO A 190 -4.32 -5.62 -7.97
C PRO A 190 -3.31 -6.49 -8.74
N GLY A 191 -3.82 -7.28 -9.69
CA GLY A 191 -3.00 -8.05 -10.63
C GLY A 191 -2.11 -7.17 -11.51
N GLY A 192 -1.08 -7.78 -12.12
CA GLY A 192 -0.13 -7.12 -13.00
C GLY A 192 1.18 -6.73 -12.33
N VAL A 193 1.50 -7.30 -11.16
CA VAL A 193 2.81 -7.12 -10.52
C VAL A 193 3.94 -7.59 -11.45
N GLY A 194 5.09 -6.93 -11.38
CA GLY A 194 6.21 -7.18 -12.30
C GLY A 194 6.75 -8.61 -12.24
N ASP A 195 6.77 -9.21 -11.06
CA ASP A 195 7.26 -10.57 -10.83
C ASP A 195 6.40 -11.67 -11.51
N ARG A 196 5.15 -11.36 -11.87
CA ARG A 196 4.22 -12.31 -12.52
C ARG A 196 4.05 -12.06 -14.03
N ARG A 197 4.77 -11.11 -14.58
CA ARG A 197 4.81 -10.88 -16.03
C ARG A 197 5.70 -11.89 -16.73
N ASP A 198 5.50 -12.06 -18.02
CA ASP A 198 6.33 -12.90 -18.88
C ASP A 198 6.85 -12.08 -20.08
N PRO A 199 8.15 -11.72 -20.11
CA PRO A 199 9.14 -11.91 -19.04
C PRO A 199 8.87 -11.02 -17.81
N PRO A 200 9.39 -11.38 -16.61
CA PRO A 200 9.26 -10.55 -15.41
C PRO A 200 9.87 -9.15 -15.58
N VAL A 201 9.21 -8.14 -14.99
CA VAL A 201 9.63 -6.74 -15.04
C VAL A 201 9.89 -6.22 -13.64
N TYR A 202 11.10 -5.78 -13.35
CA TYR A 202 11.50 -5.22 -12.07
C TYR A 202 11.98 -3.78 -12.20
N MET A 203 11.73 -2.99 -11.15
CA MET A 203 12.22 -1.63 -11.06
C MET A 203 13.73 -1.59 -10.93
N LYS A 204 14.36 -0.68 -11.67
CA LYS A 204 15.83 -0.47 -11.71
C LYS A 204 16.15 1.02 -11.57
N PRO A 205 17.38 1.37 -11.19
CA PRO A 205 17.80 2.76 -11.11
C PRO A 205 17.50 3.54 -12.39
N GLY A 206 16.92 4.73 -12.25
CA GLY A 206 16.45 5.58 -13.34
C GLY A 206 14.98 5.40 -13.72
N ASP A 207 14.32 4.33 -13.27
CA ASP A 207 12.87 4.16 -13.50
C ASP A 207 12.05 5.12 -12.65
N VAL A 208 10.83 5.41 -13.13
CA VAL A 208 9.80 6.18 -12.42
C VAL A 208 8.58 5.29 -12.23
N VAL A 209 8.11 5.18 -11.00
CA VAL A 209 6.88 4.47 -10.65
C VAL A 209 5.82 5.44 -10.14
N GLU A 210 4.58 5.25 -10.59
CA GLU A 210 3.44 6.06 -10.20
C GLU A 210 2.29 5.16 -9.73
N VAL A 211 1.60 5.60 -8.67
CA VAL A 211 0.32 5.01 -8.22
C VAL A 211 -0.73 6.09 -8.24
N ASP A 212 -1.73 5.93 -9.09
CA ASP A 212 -2.83 6.87 -9.31
C ASP A 212 -4.14 6.30 -8.74
N ILE A 213 -4.75 7.01 -7.81
CA ILE A 213 -6.04 6.63 -7.20
C ILE A 213 -7.05 7.81 -7.34
N GLY A 214 -7.14 8.35 -8.52
CA GLY A 214 -8.11 9.39 -8.85
C GLY A 214 -8.08 10.57 -7.87
N LYS A 215 -9.17 10.81 -7.13
CA LYS A 215 -9.28 11.93 -6.19
C LYS A 215 -8.22 11.91 -5.06
N VAL A 216 -7.64 10.76 -4.76
CA VAL A 216 -6.60 10.62 -3.71
C VAL A 216 -5.29 11.22 -4.19
N GLY A 217 -5.02 11.19 -5.49
CA GLY A 217 -3.85 11.79 -6.11
C GLY A 217 -2.96 10.79 -6.82
N ILE A 218 -1.78 11.26 -7.21
CA ILE A 218 -0.75 10.44 -7.88
C ILE A 218 0.51 10.45 -7.03
N LEU A 219 0.86 9.31 -6.48
CA LEU A 219 2.13 9.07 -5.80
C LEU A 219 3.18 8.76 -6.86
N MET A 220 4.23 9.54 -6.92
CA MET A 220 5.32 9.37 -7.88
C MET A 220 6.65 9.26 -7.17
N ASN A 221 7.47 8.31 -7.56
CA ASN A 221 8.81 8.10 -7.03
C ASN A 221 9.76 7.66 -8.15
N PHE A 222 11.04 7.92 -7.98
CA PHE A 222 12.12 7.49 -8.86
C PHE A 222 13.04 6.49 -8.14
N ILE A 223 13.55 5.51 -8.90
CA ILE A 223 14.37 4.44 -8.35
C ILE A 223 15.84 4.87 -8.37
N THR A 224 16.55 4.64 -7.25
CA THR A 224 18.00 4.89 -7.11
C THR A 224 18.72 3.66 -6.56
N GLU A 225 20.05 3.70 -6.56
CA GLU A 225 20.92 2.72 -5.88
C GLU A 225 21.13 3.11 -4.42
#